data_f0721516ff848492a2ec8394c9e7be07
#
_entry.id   f0721516ff848492a2ec8394c9e7be07
#
_cell.length_a   1.000
_cell.length_b   1.000
_cell.length_c   1.000
_cell.angle_alpha   90.00
_cell.angle_beta   90.00
_cell.angle_gamma   90.00
#
_symmetry.space_group_name_H-M   'P 1'
#
loop_
_entity.id
_entity.type
_entity.pdbx_description
1 polymer ?
#
loop_
_entity_poly.entity_id
_entity_poly.type
_entity_poly.pdbx_seq_one_letter_code
_entity_poly.pdbx_strand_id
1 'polypeptide(L)'
;LMVIDVISYHEDVVETRPIGILFAHNNLYTFSHTVTDYVQAVLLAPKNRQKRATDEEITAVDFIMTGLYSLMTRYVEQVTEINRKRRVIQAQFGHQKRTTKQMNDLLRLQTQMIYIQNSLANNHVMLDAFKQDYRLEMQAFELEHIDDVRVEVGQAEHMADLAMAV
;
A
#
# COMPACT_ATOMS: atom_id res chain seq x y z
N LEU A 1 9.59 -16.05 0.35
CA LEU A 1 9.49 -14.85 1.18
C LEU A 1 9.21 -13.65 0.29
N MET A 2 8.13 -12.95 0.57
CA MET A 2 7.77 -11.69 -0.06
C MET A 2 8.03 -10.57 0.94
N VAL A 3 8.66 -9.46 0.51
CA VAL A 3 8.82 -8.25 1.32
C VAL A 3 8.04 -7.13 0.65
N ILE A 4 7.10 -6.55 1.38
CA ILE A 4 6.19 -5.50 0.90
C ILE A 4 6.28 -4.32 1.86
N ASP A 5 6.29 -3.11 1.32
CA ASP A 5 6.18 -1.90 2.12
C ASP A 5 4.71 -1.60 2.42
N VAL A 6 4.43 -1.19 3.65
CA VAL A 6 3.08 -0.80 4.09
C VAL A 6 3.11 0.55 4.78
N ILE A 7 1.96 1.24 4.76
CA ILE A 7 1.79 2.50 5.49
C ILE A 7 1.97 2.24 6.99
N SER A 8 2.73 3.08 7.66
CA SER A 8 2.83 3.12 9.11
C SER A 8 2.56 4.54 9.63
N TYR A 9 2.08 4.61 10.86
CA TYR A 9 1.75 5.88 11.51
C TYR A 9 2.63 6.03 12.76
N HIS A 10 3.37 7.11 12.82
CA HIS A 10 4.15 7.48 14.00
C HIS A 10 3.92 8.96 14.31
N GLU A 11 3.33 9.26 15.45
CA GLU A 11 3.07 10.65 15.90
C GLU A 11 2.43 11.55 14.82
N ASP A 12 1.36 11.09 14.17
CA ASP A 12 0.66 11.78 13.06
C ASP A 12 1.50 11.97 11.77
N VAL A 13 2.66 11.35 11.68
CA VAL A 13 3.47 11.29 10.47
C VAL A 13 3.21 9.98 9.75
N VAL A 14 2.89 10.08 8.47
CA VAL A 14 2.78 8.91 7.59
C VAL A 14 4.16 8.53 7.11
N GLU A 15 4.55 7.31 7.37
CA GLU A 15 5.78 6.68 6.89
C GLU A 15 5.44 5.36 6.20
N THR A 16 6.43 4.72 5.65
CA THR A 16 6.30 3.36 5.10
C THR A 16 7.30 2.44 5.76
N ARG A 17 6.91 1.19 5.98
CA ARG A 17 7.76 0.18 6.62
C ARG A 17 7.62 -1.15 5.89
N PRO A 18 8.72 -1.88 5.71
CA PRO A 18 8.67 -3.22 5.14
C PRO A 18 8.04 -4.21 6.12
N ILE A 19 7.24 -5.11 5.58
CA ILE A 19 6.79 -6.32 6.23
C ILE A 19 7.23 -7.53 5.42
N GLY A 20 7.52 -8.64 6.11
CA GLY A 20 7.80 -9.92 5.47
C GLY A 20 6.57 -10.83 5.52
N ILE A 21 6.29 -11.51 4.40
CA ILE A 21 5.26 -12.54 4.30
C ILE A 21 5.93 -13.82 3.80
N LEU A 22 5.86 -14.88 4.58
CA LEU A 22 6.39 -16.19 4.23
C LEU A 22 5.29 -17.23 4.31
N PHE A 23 5.06 -17.94 3.22
CA PHE A 23 4.24 -19.13 3.20
C PHE A 23 5.13 -20.38 3.14
N ALA A 24 5.03 -21.23 4.13
CA ALA A 24 5.79 -22.47 4.21
C ALA A 24 5.02 -23.55 5.00
N HIS A 25 5.07 -24.79 4.54
CA HIS A 25 4.45 -25.96 5.21
C HIS A 25 2.98 -25.73 5.58
N ASN A 26 2.21 -25.12 4.68
CA ASN A 26 0.79 -24.77 4.87
C ASN A 26 0.53 -23.74 5.99
N ASN A 27 1.55 -23.00 6.40
CA ASN A 27 1.45 -21.92 7.38
C ASN A 27 1.86 -20.59 6.75
N LEU A 28 1.18 -19.54 7.17
CA LEU A 28 1.49 -18.15 6.81
C LEU A 28 2.20 -17.47 7.98
N TYR A 29 3.39 -16.99 7.74
CA TYR A 29 4.17 -16.24 8.71
C TYR A 29 4.27 -14.79 8.26
N THR A 30 4.02 -13.85 9.18
CA THR A 30 4.20 -12.43 8.93
C THR A 30 5.26 -11.87 9.87
N PHE A 31 6.15 -11.05 9.32
CA PHE A 31 7.21 -10.37 10.06
C PHE A 31 6.91 -8.88 9.97
N SER A 32 6.48 -8.29 11.07
CA SER A 32 6.09 -6.87 11.13
C SER A 32 6.74 -6.18 12.34
N HIS A 33 6.79 -4.86 12.27
CA HIS A 33 7.18 -4.01 13.40
C HIS A 33 5.94 -3.59 14.19
N THR A 34 6.09 -3.18 15.45
CA THR A 34 4.98 -2.74 16.33
C THR A 34 4.08 -1.69 15.67
N VAL A 35 4.66 -0.76 14.91
CA VAL A 35 3.91 0.28 14.18
C VAL A 35 3.15 -0.24 12.95
N THR A 36 3.30 -1.51 12.61
CA THR A 36 2.61 -2.20 11.51
C THR A 36 1.79 -3.40 11.97
N ASP A 37 1.52 -3.54 13.26
CA ASP A 37 0.74 -4.66 13.84
C ASP A 37 -0.68 -4.76 13.26
N TYR A 38 -1.25 -3.64 12.79
CA TYR A 38 -2.54 -3.62 12.11
C TYR A 38 -2.60 -4.51 10.86
N VAL A 39 -1.45 -4.80 10.24
CA VAL A 39 -1.35 -5.65 9.04
C VAL A 39 -1.95 -7.03 9.31
N GLN A 40 -1.65 -7.61 10.46
CA GLN A 40 -2.21 -8.91 10.83
C GLN A 40 -3.75 -8.87 10.89
N ALA A 41 -4.31 -7.81 11.46
CA ALA A 41 -5.77 -7.63 11.51
C ALA A 41 -6.38 -7.46 10.11
N VAL A 42 -5.68 -6.76 9.20
CA VAL A 42 -6.11 -6.61 7.80
C VAL A 42 -6.09 -7.94 7.07
N LEU A 43 -5.00 -8.72 7.18
CA LEU A 43 -4.87 -10.03 6.54
C LEU A 43 -5.92 -11.01 7.06
N LEU A 44 -6.25 -10.96 8.35
CA LEU A 44 -7.23 -11.84 8.99
C LEU A 44 -8.68 -11.33 8.92
N ALA A 45 -8.93 -10.19 8.26
CA ALA A 45 -10.29 -9.61 8.21
C ALA A 45 -11.31 -10.59 7.59
N PRO A 46 -12.57 -10.60 8.08
CA PRO A 46 -13.60 -11.51 7.58
C PRO A 46 -13.85 -11.41 6.07
N LYS A 47 -13.73 -10.22 5.49
CA LYS A 47 -13.84 -9.99 4.04
C LYS A 47 -12.80 -10.76 3.23
N ASN A 48 -11.64 -11.04 3.82
CA ASN A 48 -10.58 -11.81 3.19
C ASN A 48 -10.83 -13.34 3.31
N ARG A 49 -11.86 -13.73 4.06
CA ARG A 49 -12.29 -15.13 4.27
C ARG A 49 -13.56 -15.48 3.49
N GLN A 50 -14.13 -14.53 2.75
CA GLN A 50 -15.33 -14.80 1.96
C GLN A 50 -14.99 -15.89 0.93
N LYS A 51 -15.64 -17.05 1.08
CA LYS A 51 -15.65 -18.06 0.03
C LYS A 51 -16.14 -17.41 -1.25
N ARG A 52 -15.43 -17.65 -2.34
CA ARG A 52 -15.97 -17.37 -3.66
C ARG A 52 -17.32 -18.08 -3.79
N ALA A 53 -18.21 -17.54 -4.61
CA ALA A 53 -19.52 -18.13 -4.89
C ALA A 53 -19.44 -19.56 -5.51
N THR A 54 -18.26 -19.99 -5.89
CA THR A 54 -17.91 -21.34 -6.31
C THR A 54 -17.22 -22.05 -5.14
N ASP A 55 -17.53 -23.31 -4.89
CA ASP A 55 -16.98 -24.18 -3.82
C ASP A 55 -15.44 -24.43 -3.92
N GLU A 56 -14.70 -23.54 -4.54
CA GLU A 56 -13.25 -23.61 -4.67
C GLU A 56 -12.55 -23.28 -3.33
N GLU A 57 -11.58 -24.09 -2.95
CA GLU A 57 -10.74 -23.82 -1.79
C GLU A 57 -9.97 -22.50 -1.96
N ILE A 58 -9.97 -21.67 -0.91
CA ILE A 58 -9.15 -20.45 -0.87
C ILE A 58 -7.69 -20.87 -0.82
N THR A 59 -6.93 -20.54 -1.84
CA THR A 59 -5.49 -20.80 -1.85
C THR A 59 -4.74 -19.80 -0.98
N ALA A 60 -3.49 -20.13 -0.61
CA ALA A 60 -2.63 -19.22 0.13
C ALA A 60 -2.34 -17.93 -0.65
N VAL A 61 -2.15 -18.02 -1.97
CA VAL A 61 -1.93 -16.86 -2.85
C VAL A 61 -3.18 -15.99 -2.85
N ASP A 62 -4.35 -16.55 -3.04
CA ASP A 62 -5.63 -15.86 -3.02
C ASP A 62 -5.84 -15.09 -1.69
N PHE A 63 -5.59 -15.77 -0.57
CA PHE A 63 -5.68 -15.16 0.75
C PHE A 63 -4.72 -13.96 0.92
N ILE A 64 -3.44 -14.15 0.54
CA ILE A 64 -2.42 -13.10 0.64
C ILE A 64 -2.78 -11.93 -0.27
N MET A 65 -3.14 -12.18 -1.53
CA MET A 65 -3.44 -11.12 -2.50
C MET A 65 -4.67 -10.31 -2.09
N THR A 66 -5.71 -10.93 -1.55
CA THR A 66 -6.87 -10.21 -1.02
C THR A 66 -6.48 -9.28 0.15
N GLY A 67 -5.60 -9.74 1.03
CA GLY A 67 -5.05 -8.93 2.11
C GLY A 67 -4.18 -7.79 1.59
N LEU A 68 -3.28 -8.06 0.64
CA LEU A 68 -2.43 -7.05 0.01
C LEU A 68 -3.25 -5.99 -0.71
N TYR A 69 -4.29 -6.37 -1.44
CA TYR A 69 -5.22 -5.40 -2.04
C TYR A 69 -5.73 -4.39 -1.00
N SER A 70 -6.19 -4.90 0.14
CA SER A 70 -6.68 -4.06 1.24
C SER A 70 -5.59 -3.17 1.85
N LEU A 71 -4.33 -3.61 1.85
CA LEU A 71 -3.19 -2.80 2.30
C LEU A 71 -2.81 -1.73 1.27
N MET A 72 -2.87 -2.05 -0.02
CA MET A 72 -2.56 -1.10 -1.10
C MET A 72 -3.62 0.00 -1.23
N THR A 73 -4.89 -0.30 -1.00
CA THR A 73 -5.97 0.71 -0.93
C THR A 73 -5.66 1.82 0.08
N ARG A 74 -4.95 1.51 1.18
CA ARG A 74 -4.52 2.53 2.16
C ARG A 74 -3.55 3.55 1.56
N TYR A 75 -2.76 3.18 0.57
CA TYR A 75 -1.90 4.13 -0.14
C TYR A 75 -2.72 5.16 -0.90
N VAL A 76 -3.77 4.72 -1.59
CA VAL A 76 -4.71 5.62 -2.30
C VAL A 76 -5.34 6.61 -1.32
N GLU A 77 -5.80 6.13 -0.16
CA GLU A 77 -6.36 6.97 0.90
C GLU A 77 -5.34 8.01 1.40
N GLN A 78 -4.10 7.60 1.67
CA GLN A 78 -3.06 8.49 2.18
C GLN A 78 -2.61 9.52 1.14
N VAL A 79 -2.43 9.14 -0.11
CA VAL A 79 -2.12 10.07 -1.21
C VAL A 79 -3.22 11.13 -1.33
N THR A 80 -4.48 10.71 -1.27
CA THR A 80 -5.63 11.62 -1.32
C THR A 80 -5.61 12.60 -0.16
N GLU A 81 -5.38 12.11 1.05
CA GLU A 81 -5.38 12.95 2.27
C GLU A 81 -4.20 13.93 2.28
N ILE A 82 -2.99 13.49 1.92
CA ILE A 82 -1.82 14.37 1.82
C ILE A 82 -2.07 15.46 0.78
N ASN A 83 -2.63 15.11 -0.39
CA ASN A 83 -2.94 16.06 -1.44
C ASN A 83 -4.01 17.07 -1.00
N ARG A 84 -5.03 16.62 -0.27
CA ARG A 84 -6.05 17.49 0.32
C ARG A 84 -5.42 18.50 1.31
N LYS A 85 -4.59 18.02 2.23
CA LYS A 85 -3.88 18.89 3.21
C LYS A 85 -3.01 19.92 2.51
N ARG A 86 -2.27 19.51 1.48
CA ARG A 86 -1.42 20.39 0.69
C ARG A 86 -2.23 21.51 0.03
N ARG A 87 -3.35 21.18 -0.63
CA ARG A 87 -4.23 22.17 -1.27
C ARG A 87 -4.79 23.19 -0.28
N VAL A 88 -5.17 22.75 0.92
CA VAL A 88 -5.66 23.66 1.98
C VAL A 88 -4.59 24.67 2.36
N ILE A 89 -3.34 24.24 2.57
CA ILE A 89 -2.23 25.14 2.91
C ILE A 89 -1.94 26.09 1.74
N GLN A 90 -1.91 25.61 0.50
CA GLN A 90 -1.66 26.42 -0.69
C GLN A 90 -2.74 27.48 -0.92
N ALA A 91 -4.01 27.15 -0.67
CA ALA A 91 -5.12 28.11 -0.81
C ALA A 91 -4.98 29.31 0.15
N GLN A 92 -4.36 29.11 1.31
CA GLN A 92 -4.12 30.19 2.28
C GLN A 92 -3.02 31.17 1.81
N PHE A 93 -2.17 30.78 0.85
CA PHE A 93 -1.10 31.67 0.35
C PHE A 93 -1.60 32.86 -0.48
N GLY A 94 -2.81 32.77 -1.03
CA GLY A 94 -3.38 33.85 -1.86
C GLY A 94 -3.74 35.12 -1.10
N HIS A 95 -3.82 35.08 0.23
CA HIS A 95 -4.35 36.19 1.05
C HIS A 95 -3.38 36.70 2.12
N GLN A 96 -2.28 36.03 2.42
CA GLN A 96 -1.34 36.42 3.47
C GLN A 96 0.12 36.08 3.12
N LYS A 97 1.10 36.75 3.79
CA LYS A 97 2.52 36.37 3.70
C LYS A 97 2.69 34.92 4.20
N ARG A 98 3.43 34.12 3.43
CA ARG A 98 3.81 32.74 3.80
C ARG A 98 4.46 32.72 5.17
N THR A 99 3.95 31.89 6.07
CA THR A 99 4.58 31.71 7.39
C THR A 99 5.59 30.56 7.32
N THR A 100 6.62 30.62 8.16
CA THR A 100 7.61 29.54 8.29
C THR A 100 6.93 28.20 8.62
N LYS A 101 5.88 28.24 9.45
CA LYS A 101 5.10 27.06 9.80
C LYS A 101 4.46 26.39 8.56
N GLN A 102 3.78 27.18 7.72
CA GLN A 102 3.14 26.69 6.49
C GLN A 102 4.16 26.06 5.52
N MET A 103 5.34 26.68 5.39
CA MET A 103 6.42 26.11 4.58
C MET A 103 6.92 24.79 5.13
N ASN A 104 7.12 24.69 6.44
CA ASN A 104 7.53 23.45 7.08
C ASN A 104 6.47 22.34 6.93
N ASP A 105 5.19 22.69 7.07
CA ASP A 105 4.09 21.74 6.87
C ASP A 105 4.05 21.23 5.42
N LEU A 106 4.26 22.09 4.42
CA LEU A 106 4.35 21.67 3.02
C LEU A 106 5.54 20.74 2.76
N LEU A 107 6.72 21.07 3.30
CA LEU A 107 7.92 20.24 3.17
C LEU A 107 7.70 18.86 3.81
N ARG A 108 7.03 18.82 4.97
CA ARG A 108 6.69 17.56 5.62
C ARG A 108 5.75 16.70 4.77
N LEU A 109 4.69 17.30 4.19
CA LEU A 109 3.77 16.59 3.30
C LEU A 109 4.48 16.09 2.03
N GLN A 110 5.40 16.88 1.48
CA GLN A 110 6.20 16.48 0.33
C GLN A 110 7.11 15.29 0.66
N THR A 111 7.75 15.31 1.82
CA THR A 111 8.60 14.19 2.28
C THR A 111 7.78 12.90 2.45
N GLN A 112 6.59 12.98 3.04
CA GLN A 112 5.69 11.83 3.16
C GLN A 112 5.30 11.27 1.80
N MET A 113 5.02 12.13 0.81
CA MET A 113 4.69 11.70 -0.55
C MET A 113 5.86 10.97 -1.22
N ILE A 114 7.09 11.45 -1.03
CA ILE A 114 8.30 10.79 -1.55
C ILE A 114 8.46 9.38 -0.95
N TYR A 115 8.23 9.20 0.34
CA TYR A 115 8.25 7.88 0.96
C TYR A 115 7.19 6.96 0.37
N ILE A 116 5.98 7.47 0.17
CA ILE A 116 4.89 6.72 -0.48
C ILE A 116 5.27 6.30 -1.90
N GLN A 117 5.78 7.22 -2.72
CA GLN A 117 6.20 6.91 -4.10
C GLN A 117 7.27 5.82 -4.14
N ASN A 118 8.32 5.94 -3.32
CA ASN A 118 9.37 4.93 -3.25
C ASN A 118 8.83 3.55 -2.83
N SER A 119 7.96 3.53 -1.84
CA SER A 119 7.31 2.30 -1.37
C SER A 119 6.46 1.64 -2.44
N LEU A 120 5.63 2.42 -3.14
CA LEU A 120 4.79 1.92 -4.23
C LEU A 120 5.64 1.33 -5.36
N ALA A 121 6.71 2.02 -5.76
CA ALA A 121 7.64 1.51 -6.77
C ALA A 121 8.30 0.18 -6.34
N ASN A 122 8.71 0.06 -5.07
CA ASN A 122 9.25 -1.19 -4.52
C ASN A 122 8.20 -2.31 -4.53
N ASN A 123 6.97 -2.00 -4.14
CA ASN A 123 5.87 -2.96 -4.13
C ASN A 123 5.52 -3.44 -5.55
N HIS A 124 5.55 -2.54 -6.54
CA HIS A 124 5.34 -2.87 -7.93
C HIS A 124 6.38 -3.88 -8.42
N VAL A 125 7.66 -3.58 -8.22
CA VAL A 125 8.76 -4.48 -8.59
C VAL A 125 8.64 -5.83 -7.90
N MET A 126 8.27 -5.87 -6.62
CA MET A 126 8.10 -7.11 -5.86
C MET A 126 6.95 -7.95 -6.41
N LEU A 127 5.80 -7.34 -6.71
CA LEU A 127 4.65 -8.06 -7.29
C LEU A 127 4.95 -8.59 -8.69
N ASP A 128 5.68 -7.84 -9.51
CA ASP A 128 6.12 -8.28 -10.83
C ASP A 128 7.05 -9.48 -10.74
N ALA A 129 8.05 -9.43 -9.86
CA ALA A 129 8.98 -10.53 -9.62
C ALA A 129 8.23 -11.77 -9.12
N PHE A 130 7.35 -11.60 -8.14
CA PHE A 130 6.54 -12.68 -7.59
C PHE A 130 5.69 -13.36 -8.67
N LYS A 131 5.00 -12.58 -9.50
CA LYS A 131 4.21 -13.10 -10.62
C LYS A 131 5.08 -13.86 -11.63
N GLN A 132 6.25 -13.31 -11.97
CA GLN A 132 7.15 -13.92 -12.95
C GLN A 132 7.73 -15.24 -12.44
N ASP A 133 8.18 -15.28 -11.19
CA ASP A 133 8.86 -16.44 -10.61
C ASP A 133 7.91 -17.63 -10.41
N TYR A 134 6.66 -17.37 -10.06
CA TYR A 134 5.70 -18.41 -9.68
C TYR A 134 4.56 -18.64 -10.68
N ARG A 135 4.52 -17.93 -11.80
CA ARG A 135 3.38 -17.97 -12.74
C ARG A 135 3.05 -19.35 -13.29
N LEU A 136 4.04 -20.26 -13.39
CA LEU A 136 3.84 -21.62 -13.87
C LEU A 136 3.24 -22.56 -12.83
N GLU A 137 3.30 -22.17 -11.56
CA GLU A 137 2.77 -22.91 -10.42
C GLU A 137 1.38 -22.42 -10.00
N MET A 138 0.96 -21.27 -10.54
CA MET A 138 -0.29 -20.58 -10.19
C MET A 138 -1.43 -20.91 -11.15
N GLN A 139 -2.63 -20.94 -10.60
CA GLN A 139 -3.86 -21.03 -11.37
C GLN A 139 -4.22 -19.65 -11.99
N ALA A 140 -5.08 -19.66 -13.02
CA ALA A 140 -5.46 -18.44 -13.73
C ALA A 140 -6.07 -17.39 -12.80
N PHE A 141 -6.92 -17.76 -11.87
CA PHE A 141 -7.54 -16.83 -10.92
C PHE A 141 -6.55 -16.23 -9.91
N GLU A 142 -5.51 -16.96 -9.53
CA GLU A 142 -4.45 -16.44 -8.67
C GLU A 142 -3.64 -15.36 -9.39
N LEU A 143 -3.37 -15.56 -10.69
CA LEU A 143 -2.71 -14.57 -11.54
C LEU A 143 -3.57 -13.31 -11.71
N GLU A 144 -4.90 -13.46 -11.86
CA GLU A 144 -5.83 -12.31 -11.89
C GLU A 144 -5.79 -11.52 -10.58
N HIS A 145 -5.75 -12.18 -9.43
CA HIS A 145 -5.68 -11.51 -8.13
C HIS A 145 -4.37 -10.73 -7.94
N ILE A 146 -3.25 -11.27 -8.44
CA ILE A 146 -1.98 -10.53 -8.45
C ILE A 146 -2.12 -9.27 -9.33
N ASP A 147 -2.76 -9.40 -10.50
CA ASP A 147 -2.97 -8.25 -11.38
C ASP A 147 -3.89 -7.20 -10.75
N ASP A 148 -4.92 -7.60 -10.00
CA ASP A 148 -5.77 -6.67 -9.27
C ASP A 148 -4.97 -5.85 -8.25
N VAL A 149 -4.07 -6.49 -7.50
CA VAL A 149 -3.17 -5.79 -6.56
C VAL A 149 -2.22 -4.86 -7.30
N ARG A 150 -1.66 -5.29 -8.44
CA ARG A 150 -0.76 -4.48 -9.28
C ARG A 150 -1.47 -3.24 -9.84
N VAL A 151 -2.72 -3.39 -10.26
CA VAL A 151 -3.54 -2.26 -10.73
C VAL A 151 -3.75 -1.25 -9.61
N GLU A 152 -4.04 -1.70 -8.39
CA GLU A 152 -4.22 -0.81 -7.24
C GLU A 152 -2.93 -0.06 -6.88
N VAL A 153 -1.77 -0.75 -6.90
CA VAL A 153 -0.46 -0.11 -6.73
C VAL A 153 -0.21 0.93 -7.82
N GLY A 154 -0.43 0.58 -9.10
CA GLY A 154 -0.26 1.50 -10.23
C GLY A 154 -1.19 2.71 -10.16
N GLN A 155 -2.41 2.55 -9.67
CA GLN A 155 -3.33 3.67 -9.43
C GLN A 155 -2.78 4.61 -8.35
N ALA A 156 -2.30 4.07 -7.24
CA ALA A 156 -1.70 4.86 -6.17
C ALA A 156 -0.44 5.60 -6.63
N GLU A 157 0.43 4.95 -7.41
CA GLU A 157 1.61 5.56 -8.02
C GLU A 157 1.22 6.76 -8.89
N HIS A 158 0.29 6.55 -9.82
CA HIS A 158 -0.17 7.62 -10.71
C HIS A 158 -0.76 8.80 -9.94
N MET A 159 -1.56 8.53 -8.91
CA MET A 159 -2.11 9.59 -8.04
C MET A 159 -1.02 10.36 -7.28
N ALA A 160 0.01 9.65 -6.80
CA ALA A 160 1.14 10.28 -6.10
C ALA A 160 1.96 11.16 -7.06
N ASP A 161 2.21 10.69 -8.28
CA ASP A 161 2.91 11.45 -9.32
C ASP A 161 2.15 12.72 -9.71
N LEU A 162 0.85 12.61 -9.94
CA LEU A 162 0.00 13.79 -10.22
C LEU A 162 0.00 14.77 -9.04
N ALA A 163 0.00 14.27 -7.82
CA ALA A 163 0.05 15.11 -6.64
C ALA A 163 1.40 15.84 -6.50
N MET A 164 2.50 15.26 -6.94
CA MET A 164 3.83 15.88 -6.91
C MET A 164 4.08 16.85 -8.08
N ALA A 165 3.44 16.65 -9.23
CA ALA A 165 3.58 17.49 -10.43
C ALA A 165 2.96 18.91 -10.27
N VAL A 166 2.13 19.11 -9.27
CA VAL A 166 1.44 20.38 -8.93
C VAL A 166 2.10 21.05 -7.75
#